data_fc5b60248a229be6e11c012061fe7e7b
#
_entry.id   fc5b60248a229be6e11c012061fe7e7b
#
_cell.length_a   1.000
_cell.length_b   1.000
_cell.length_c   1.000
_cell.angle_alpha   90.00
_cell.angle_beta   90.00
_cell.angle_gamma   90.00
#
_symmetry.space_group_name_H-M   'P 1'
#
loop_
_entity.id
_entity.type
_entity.pdbx_description
1 polymer ?
#
loop_
_entity_poly.entity_id
_entity_poly.type
_entity_poly.pdbx_seq_one_letter_code
_entity_poly.pdbx_strand_id
1 'polypeptide(L)'
;MPTSVGFIDKAKEFQKTIYLCFIYYSKAFDCVDHNKLWKILKEMGMPDHLTCLLTNLYASQEATVGTGHGTTDWFQIGKGEHQGCILSPCLFNFYAEYTMQNAGLDEAQVGIKIAGRNINNLRYADDTTLTAESKELNSLLRKVKEESEKVGLKLNIQKTKIMVLGPITSWEIDGETVADFIFGGLQNHCKW
;
A
#
# COMPACT_ATOMS: atom_id res chain seq x y z
N MET A 1 8.43 -7.72 -15.75
CA MET A 1 8.03 -7.81 -14.32
C MET A 1 7.45 -9.21 -14.11
N PRO A 2 7.82 -9.94 -13.07
CA PRO A 2 7.14 -11.19 -12.78
C PRO A 2 5.71 -10.83 -12.37
N THR A 3 4.76 -11.25 -13.18
CA THR A 3 3.34 -11.12 -12.90
C THR A 3 2.99 -11.96 -11.66
N SER A 4 1.95 -11.60 -10.93
CA SER A 4 1.42 -12.36 -9.78
C SER A 4 1.25 -13.87 -10.09
N VAL A 5 0.99 -14.21 -11.33
CA VAL A 5 0.92 -15.58 -11.86
C VAL A 5 2.25 -16.33 -11.71
N GLY A 6 3.40 -15.68 -11.96
CA GLY A 6 4.71 -16.32 -11.83
C GLY A 6 5.08 -16.66 -10.38
N PHE A 7 4.53 -15.95 -9.38
CA PHE A 7 4.68 -16.29 -7.97
C PHE A 7 3.88 -17.54 -7.59
N ILE A 8 2.65 -17.64 -8.09
CA ILE A 8 1.74 -18.77 -7.83
C ILE A 8 2.32 -20.05 -8.40
N ASP A 9 2.86 -20.00 -9.63
CA ASP A 9 3.43 -21.16 -10.29
C ASP A 9 4.69 -21.67 -9.57
N LYS A 10 5.57 -20.76 -9.13
CA LYS A 10 6.74 -21.13 -8.34
C LYS A 10 6.39 -21.67 -6.95
N ALA A 11 5.38 -21.11 -6.29
CA ALA A 11 4.91 -21.64 -5.01
C ALA A 11 4.42 -23.08 -5.12
N LYS A 12 3.71 -23.40 -6.21
CA LYS A 12 3.27 -24.77 -6.50
C LYS A 12 4.43 -25.71 -6.81
N GLU A 13 5.41 -25.24 -7.56
CA GLU A 13 6.61 -26.03 -7.92
C GLU A 13 7.43 -26.43 -6.67
N PHE A 14 7.56 -25.53 -5.69
CA PHE A 14 8.33 -25.78 -4.47
C PHE A 14 7.53 -26.31 -3.28
N GLN A 15 6.22 -26.58 -3.46
CA GLN A 15 5.30 -27.05 -2.39
C GLN A 15 5.36 -26.22 -1.09
N LYS A 16 5.66 -24.94 -1.20
CA LYS A 16 5.73 -24.03 -0.06
C LYS A 16 4.40 -23.34 0.19
N THR A 17 4.02 -23.22 1.46
CA THR A 17 2.90 -22.35 1.83
C THR A 17 3.31 -20.90 1.70
N ILE A 18 2.59 -20.14 0.89
CA ILE A 18 2.82 -18.71 0.68
C ILE A 18 1.59 -17.94 1.12
N TYR A 19 1.82 -16.88 1.88
CA TYR A 19 0.82 -15.95 2.35
C TYR A 19 0.97 -14.64 1.57
N LEU A 20 -0.12 -14.17 0.97
CA LEU A 20 -0.22 -12.91 0.25
C LEU A 20 -1.27 -12.05 0.94
N CYS A 21 -0.94 -10.84 1.34
CA CYS A 21 -1.89 -9.88 1.90
C CYS A 21 -2.01 -8.69 0.96
N PHE A 22 -3.18 -8.52 0.38
CA PHE A 22 -3.54 -7.38 -0.47
C PHE A 22 -4.07 -6.27 0.43
N ILE A 23 -3.23 -5.27 0.69
CA ILE A 23 -3.59 -4.13 1.53
C ILE A 23 -4.42 -3.15 0.71
N TYR A 24 -5.52 -2.71 1.29
CA TYR A 24 -6.36 -1.67 0.73
C TYR A 24 -6.35 -0.45 1.65
N TYR A 25 -5.99 0.71 1.14
CA TYR A 25 -6.07 1.96 1.89
C TYR A 25 -7.43 2.65 1.68
N SER A 26 -7.96 3.24 2.74
CA SER A 26 -9.17 4.05 2.65
C SER A 26 -8.83 5.42 2.08
N LYS A 27 -9.32 5.73 0.87
CA LYS A 27 -9.08 7.02 0.20
C LYS A 27 -7.59 7.38 0.13
N ALA A 28 -6.75 6.44 -0.37
CA ALA A 28 -5.30 6.53 -0.36
C ALA A 28 -4.79 7.90 -0.83
N PHE A 29 -5.15 8.30 -2.05
CA PHE A 29 -4.71 9.56 -2.63
C PHE A 29 -5.29 10.79 -1.91
N ASP A 30 -6.54 10.74 -1.43
CA ASP A 30 -7.18 11.87 -0.72
C ASP A 30 -6.57 12.10 0.68
N CYS A 31 -5.89 11.10 1.24
CA CYS A 31 -5.32 11.17 2.60
C CYS A 31 -3.90 11.73 2.66
N VAL A 32 -3.21 11.89 1.52
CA VAL A 32 -1.84 12.41 1.48
C VAL A 32 -1.81 13.85 2.01
N ASP A 33 -1.12 14.05 3.13
CA ASP A 33 -0.94 15.39 3.72
C ASP A 33 0.28 16.05 3.06
N HIS A 34 0.07 17.21 2.43
CA HIS A 34 1.11 17.89 1.67
C HIS A 34 2.32 18.25 2.55
N ASN A 35 2.11 18.73 3.78
CA ASN A 35 3.21 19.09 4.68
C ASN A 35 4.05 17.86 5.06
N LYS A 36 3.40 16.73 5.31
CA LYS A 36 4.08 15.46 5.56
C LYS A 36 4.81 14.97 4.32
N LEU A 37 4.18 15.08 3.15
CA LEU A 37 4.80 14.68 1.88
C LEU A 37 6.12 15.42 1.62
N TRP A 38 6.14 16.74 1.79
CA TRP A 38 7.37 17.53 1.58
C TRP A 38 8.48 17.14 2.54
N LYS A 39 8.12 16.85 3.80
CA LYS A 39 9.06 16.35 4.79
C LYS A 39 9.60 14.98 4.41
N ILE A 40 8.75 14.05 4.03
CA ILE A 40 9.11 12.70 3.57
C ILE A 40 10.05 12.76 2.37
N LEU A 41 9.74 13.58 1.36
CA LEU A 41 10.59 13.71 0.18
C LEU A 41 12.01 14.18 0.53
N LYS A 42 12.14 15.11 1.47
CA LYS A 42 13.46 15.58 1.98
C LYS A 42 14.18 14.47 2.75
N GLU A 43 13.50 13.76 3.63
CA GLU A 43 14.07 12.64 4.40
C GLU A 43 14.54 11.50 3.49
N MET A 44 13.84 11.29 2.38
CA MET A 44 14.23 10.31 1.35
C MET A 44 15.31 10.80 0.39
N GLY A 45 15.88 11.98 0.63
CA GLY A 45 17.02 12.52 -0.14
C GLY A 45 16.65 13.21 -1.44
N MET A 46 15.39 13.61 -1.63
CA MET A 46 15.03 14.43 -2.78
C MET A 46 15.69 15.80 -2.71
N PRO A 47 16.32 16.28 -3.79
CA PRO A 47 16.98 17.57 -3.82
C PRO A 47 16.04 18.73 -3.46
N ASP A 48 16.52 19.71 -2.67
CA ASP A 48 15.71 20.82 -2.17
C ASP A 48 15.05 21.64 -3.29
N HIS A 49 15.70 21.82 -4.43
CA HIS A 49 15.15 22.58 -5.56
C HIS A 49 13.93 21.87 -6.17
N LEU A 50 13.91 20.52 -6.21
CA LEU A 50 12.77 19.76 -6.70
C LEU A 50 11.62 19.76 -5.67
N THR A 51 11.94 19.61 -4.39
CA THR A 51 10.93 19.71 -3.33
C THR A 51 10.30 21.09 -3.29
N CYS A 52 11.09 22.17 -3.47
CA CYS A 52 10.60 23.54 -3.57
C CYS A 52 9.67 23.73 -4.78
N LEU A 53 10.06 23.21 -5.95
CA LEU A 53 9.24 23.27 -7.16
C LEU A 53 7.87 22.58 -6.95
N LEU A 54 7.88 21.37 -6.38
CA LEU A 54 6.65 20.64 -6.07
C LEU A 54 5.80 21.38 -5.04
N THR A 55 6.41 21.89 -3.97
CA THR A 55 5.71 22.67 -2.96
C THR A 55 5.00 23.90 -3.57
N ASN A 56 5.68 24.64 -4.46
CA ASN A 56 5.09 25.78 -5.13
C ASN A 56 3.96 25.38 -6.08
N LEU A 57 4.08 24.24 -6.78
CA LEU A 57 3.04 23.70 -7.64
C LEU A 57 1.75 23.40 -6.87
N TYR A 58 1.88 22.92 -5.64
CA TYR A 58 0.75 22.54 -4.79
C TYR A 58 0.24 23.72 -3.92
N ALA A 59 1.07 24.70 -3.60
CA ALA A 59 0.72 25.84 -2.73
C ALA A 59 -0.38 26.73 -3.31
N SER A 60 -0.54 26.75 -4.64
CA SER A 60 -1.52 27.58 -5.34
C SER A 60 -2.80 26.82 -5.70
N GLN A 61 -2.97 25.60 -5.21
CA GLN A 61 -4.15 24.81 -5.52
C GLN A 61 -5.33 25.21 -4.67
N GLU A 62 -6.35 25.72 -5.32
CA GLU A 62 -7.63 26.11 -4.72
C GLU A 62 -8.77 25.34 -5.38
N ALA A 63 -9.82 25.12 -4.61
CA ALA A 63 -11.03 24.46 -5.11
C ALA A 63 -12.29 25.22 -4.69
N THR A 64 -13.32 25.02 -5.46
CA THR A 64 -14.69 25.41 -5.12
C THR A 64 -15.61 24.23 -5.42
N VAL A 65 -16.69 24.09 -4.68
CA VAL A 65 -17.66 23.01 -4.84
C VAL A 65 -18.97 23.58 -5.35
N GLY A 66 -19.44 23.07 -6.49
CA GLY A 66 -20.78 23.37 -6.99
C GLY A 66 -21.83 22.66 -6.15
N THR A 67 -22.78 23.41 -5.61
CA THR A 67 -23.93 22.89 -4.88
C THR A 67 -25.21 23.19 -5.66
N GLY A 68 -26.32 22.54 -5.33
CA GLY A 68 -27.64 22.85 -5.94
C GLY A 68 -28.11 24.28 -5.72
N HIS A 69 -27.45 25.06 -4.85
CA HIS A 69 -27.78 26.45 -4.49
C HIS A 69 -26.70 27.48 -4.89
N GLY A 70 -25.66 27.05 -5.63
CA GLY A 70 -24.53 27.89 -6.05
C GLY A 70 -23.18 27.22 -5.84
N THR A 71 -22.11 28.02 -5.84
CA THR A 71 -20.74 27.56 -5.56
C THR A 71 -20.28 28.03 -4.19
N THR A 72 -19.43 27.25 -3.54
CA THR A 72 -18.75 27.67 -2.29
C THR A 72 -17.72 28.76 -2.60
N ASP A 73 -17.26 29.46 -1.56
CA ASP A 73 -16.05 30.27 -1.66
C ASP A 73 -14.84 29.38 -1.98
N TRP A 74 -13.81 29.99 -2.59
CA TRP A 74 -12.56 29.31 -2.89
C TRP A 74 -11.84 28.95 -1.59
N PHE A 75 -11.34 27.72 -1.49
CA PHE A 75 -10.56 27.24 -0.34
C PHE A 75 -9.29 26.54 -0.82
N GLN A 76 -8.25 26.65 0.00
CA GLN A 76 -6.95 26.02 -0.30
C GLN A 76 -6.98 24.52 -0.06
N ILE A 77 -6.35 23.76 -0.97
CA ILE A 77 -6.20 22.31 -0.86
C ILE A 77 -4.90 22.02 -0.14
N GLY A 78 -4.99 21.49 1.09
CA GLY A 78 -3.83 21.07 1.90
C GLY A 78 -3.62 19.58 1.99
N LYS A 79 -4.50 18.79 1.35
CA LYS A 79 -4.46 17.32 1.34
C LYS A 79 -4.94 16.76 0.02
N GLY A 80 -4.44 15.57 -0.27
CA GLY A 80 -4.84 14.79 -1.43
C GLY A 80 -3.99 15.05 -2.66
N GLU A 81 -3.92 14.03 -3.49
CA GLU A 81 -3.25 14.06 -4.77
C GLU A 81 -4.29 14.23 -5.88
N HIS A 82 -3.99 15.08 -6.83
CA HIS A 82 -4.91 15.35 -7.94
C HIS A 82 -5.10 14.10 -8.80
N GLN A 83 -6.32 13.57 -8.85
CA GLN A 83 -6.65 12.42 -9.69
C GLN A 83 -6.47 12.80 -11.18
N GLY A 84 -5.75 11.93 -11.91
CA GLY A 84 -5.39 12.18 -13.31
C GLY A 84 -4.09 12.98 -13.52
N CYS A 85 -3.45 13.47 -12.48
CA CYS A 85 -2.11 14.06 -12.58
C CYS A 85 -1.06 12.96 -12.71
N ILE A 86 -0.14 13.11 -13.67
CA ILE A 86 0.96 12.15 -13.89
C ILE A 86 1.92 12.04 -12.71
N LEU A 87 2.01 13.07 -11.88
CA LEU A 87 2.89 13.11 -10.70
C LEU A 87 2.29 12.37 -9.49
N SER A 88 0.96 12.32 -9.37
CA SER A 88 0.29 11.77 -8.19
C SER A 88 0.69 10.33 -7.86
N PRO A 89 0.75 9.39 -8.82
CA PRO A 89 1.21 8.03 -8.54
C PRO A 89 2.68 7.99 -8.06
N CYS A 90 3.54 8.86 -8.61
CA CYS A 90 4.94 8.93 -8.22
C CYS A 90 5.08 9.47 -6.79
N LEU A 91 4.38 10.54 -6.45
CA LEU A 91 4.41 11.14 -5.10
C LEU A 91 3.84 10.19 -4.07
N PHE A 92 2.74 9.53 -4.39
CA PHE A 92 2.17 8.49 -3.54
C PHE A 92 3.15 7.32 -3.34
N ASN A 93 3.87 6.89 -4.37
CA ASN A 93 4.90 5.85 -4.24
C ASN A 93 6.00 6.24 -3.25
N PHE A 94 6.47 7.49 -3.23
CA PHE A 94 7.43 7.97 -2.22
C PHE A 94 6.81 7.91 -0.81
N TYR A 95 5.58 8.32 -0.67
CA TYR A 95 4.85 8.30 0.59
C TYR A 95 4.67 6.87 1.13
N ALA A 96 4.30 5.93 0.26
CA ALA A 96 4.18 4.53 0.60
C ALA A 96 5.56 3.88 0.88
N GLU A 97 6.59 4.21 0.08
CA GLU A 97 7.97 3.73 0.28
C GLU A 97 8.51 4.10 1.67
N TYR A 98 8.38 5.36 2.04
CA TYR A 98 8.76 5.84 3.37
C TYR A 98 8.08 5.05 4.48
N THR A 99 6.78 4.80 4.35
CA THR A 99 6.01 4.01 5.30
C THR A 99 6.54 2.59 5.44
N MET A 100 6.89 1.95 4.33
CA MET A 100 7.40 0.57 4.33
C MET A 100 8.82 0.48 4.89
N GLN A 101 9.68 1.46 4.61
CA GLN A 101 11.02 1.52 5.20
C GLN A 101 10.93 1.67 6.73
N ASN A 102 10.07 2.56 7.23
CA ASN A 102 9.86 2.72 8.68
C ASN A 102 9.21 1.50 9.34
N ALA A 103 8.42 0.72 8.60
CA ALA A 103 7.92 -0.57 9.08
C ALA A 103 9.02 -1.65 9.17
N GLY A 104 10.25 -1.34 8.73
CA GLY A 104 11.39 -2.26 8.76
C GLY A 104 11.25 -3.44 7.81
N LEU A 105 10.52 -3.25 6.70
CA LEU A 105 10.31 -4.31 5.71
C LEU A 105 11.60 -4.67 4.97
N ASP A 106 12.49 -3.73 4.75
CA ASP A 106 13.76 -3.96 4.07
C ASP A 106 14.71 -4.84 4.90
N GLU A 107 14.64 -4.74 6.23
CA GLU A 107 15.43 -5.53 7.18
C GLU A 107 14.73 -6.85 7.57
N ALA A 108 13.45 -7.00 7.26
CA ALA A 108 12.69 -8.18 7.63
C ALA A 108 13.16 -9.41 6.84
N GLN A 109 13.55 -10.47 7.57
CA GLN A 109 13.86 -11.77 6.94
C GLN A 109 12.60 -12.50 6.45
N VAL A 110 11.42 -11.92 6.74
CA VAL A 110 10.12 -12.42 6.34
C VAL A 110 9.87 -12.05 4.88
N GLY A 111 9.53 -13.04 4.07
CA GLY A 111 9.29 -12.85 2.64
C GLY A 111 9.46 -14.15 1.87
N ILE A 112 9.39 -14.05 0.55
CA ILE A 112 9.60 -15.17 -0.36
C ILE A 112 10.97 -15.01 -1.01
N LYS A 113 11.81 -16.04 -0.93
CA LYS A 113 13.12 -16.03 -1.57
C LYS A 113 12.99 -16.42 -3.05
N ILE A 114 13.27 -15.46 -3.95
CA ILE A 114 13.28 -15.69 -5.40
C ILE A 114 14.65 -15.28 -5.94
N ALA A 115 15.34 -16.22 -6.59
CA ALA A 115 16.67 -16.00 -7.15
C ALA A 115 17.66 -15.34 -6.15
N GLY A 116 17.62 -15.77 -4.88
CA GLY A 116 18.49 -15.27 -3.81
C GLY A 116 18.07 -13.92 -3.22
N ARG A 117 17.01 -13.29 -3.74
CA ARG A 117 16.45 -12.04 -3.20
C ARG A 117 15.24 -12.34 -2.34
N ASN A 118 15.15 -11.67 -1.19
CA ASN A 118 13.95 -11.73 -0.35
C ASN A 118 12.94 -10.70 -0.85
N ILE A 119 11.73 -11.16 -1.18
CA ILE A 119 10.63 -10.31 -1.63
C ILE A 119 9.51 -10.44 -0.59
N ASN A 120 9.27 -9.38 0.15
CA ASN A 120 8.26 -9.32 1.20
C ASN A 120 7.12 -8.35 0.89
N ASN A 121 7.28 -7.51 -0.12
CA ASN A 121 6.24 -6.61 -0.60
C ASN A 121 6.34 -6.35 -2.11
N LEU A 122 5.19 -6.04 -2.71
CA LEU A 122 5.05 -5.58 -4.09
C LEU A 122 4.11 -4.38 -4.07
N ARG A 123 4.47 -3.31 -4.78
CA ARG A 123 3.70 -2.06 -4.76
C ARG A 123 3.53 -1.47 -6.15
N TYR A 124 2.36 -0.93 -6.37
CA TYR A 124 2.05 -0.10 -7.53
C TYR A 124 1.01 0.94 -7.12
N ALA A 125 1.44 2.19 -6.94
CA ALA A 125 0.63 3.27 -6.37
C ALA A 125 0.02 2.84 -5.02
N ASP A 126 -1.30 2.86 -4.87
CA ASP A 126 -2.02 2.44 -3.65
C ASP A 126 -2.19 0.92 -3.51
N ASP A 127 -1.95 0.16 -4.57
CA ASP A 127 -1.98 -1.29 -4.51
C ASP A 127 -0.71 -1.83 -3.85
N THR A 128 -0.86 -2.34 -2.64
CA THR A 128 0.24 -2.93 -1.86
C THR A 128 -0.05 -4.38 -1.53
N THR A 129 0.89 -5.26 -1.83
CA THR A 129 0.81 -6.67 -1.48
C THR A 129 1.99 -7.05 -0.59
N LEU A 130 1.74 -7.55 0.61
CA LEU A 130 2.77 -8.18 1.45
C LEU A 130 2.83 -9.66 1.15
N THR A 131 4.03 -10.23 1.23
CA THR A 131 4.27 -11.65 0.98
C THR A 131 5.10 -12.26 2.11
N ALA A 132 4.77 -13.48 2.54
CA ALA A 132 5.52 -14.22 3.54
C ALA A 132 5.39 -15.74 3.35
N GLU A 133 6.36 -16.52 3.84
CA GLU A 133 6.31 -17.99 3.91
C GLU A 133 5.71 -18.48 5.25
N SER A 134 5.33 -17.58 6.15
CA SER A 134 4.87 -17.93 7.51
C SER A 134 3.75 -17.00 8.00
N LYS A 135 3.19 -17.35 9.16
CA LYS A 135 2.21 -16.50 9.88
C LYS A 135 2.78 -15.16 10.37
N GLU A 136 4.07 -14.92 10.19
CA GLU A 136 4.72 -13.63 10.49
C GLU A 136 4.19 -12.48 9.63
N LEU A 137 3.44 -12.79 8.56
CA LEU A 137 2.69 -11.81 7.80
C LEU A 137 1.84 -10.88 8.68
N ASN A 138 1.24 -11.40 9.77
CA ASN A 138 0.46 -10.59 10.70
C ASN A 138 1.31 -9.53 11.41
N SER A 139 2.53 -9.88 11.81
CA SER A 139 3.43 -8.94 12.46
C SER A 139 3.87 -7.84 11.50
N LEU A 140 4.13 -8.18 10.23
CA LEU A 140 4.42 -7.21 9.17
C LEU A 140 3.24 -6.29 8.91
N LEU A 141 2.04 -6.86 8.77
CA LEU A 141 0.84 -6.07 8.51
C LEU A 141 0.54 -5.10 9.65
N ARG A 142 0.75 -5.52 10.91
CA ARG A 142 0.60 -4.63 12.07
C ARG A 142 1.59 -3.46 12.01
N LYS A 143 2.86 -3.72 11.73
CA LYS A 143 3.87 -2.68 11.59
C LYS A 143 3.51 -1.71 10.45
N VAL A 144 3.11 -2.24 9.29
CA VAL A 144 2.68 -1.41 8.16
C VAL A 144 1.47 -0.56 8.53
N LYS A 145 0.49 -1.12 9.25
CA LYS A 145 -0.68 -0.37 9.73
C LYS A 145 -0.25 0.78 10.66
N GLU A 146 0.57 0.50 11.66
CA GLU A 146 1.05 1.51 12.62
C GLU A 146 1.82 2.65 11.92
N GLU A 147 2.74 2.33 11.01
CA GLU A 147 3.50 3.33 10.28
C GLU A 147 2.64 4.11 9.28
N SER A 148 1.69 3.44 8.63
CA SER A 148 0.72 4.08 7.73
C SER A 148 -0.14 5.11 8.48
N GLU A 149 -0.62 4.78 9.68
CA GLU A 149 -1.42 5.69 10.50
C GLU A 149 -0.66 6.94 10.93
N LYS A 150 0.65 6.84 11.20
CA LYS A 150 1.50 7.99 11.54
C LYS A 150 1.55 9.03 10.42
N VAL A 151 1.55 8.58 9.18
CA VAL A 151 1.52 9.47 8.01
C VAL A 151 0.11 9.85 7.57
N GLY A 152 -0.93 9.24 8.14
CA GLY A 152 -2.33 9.55 7.87
C GLY A 152 -3.01 8.61 6.88
N LEU A 153 -2.32 7.55 6.42
CA LEU A 153 -2.92 6.49 5.62
C LEU A 153 -3.64 5.50 6.55
N LYS A 154 -4.90 5.22 6.26
CA LYS A 154 -5.69 4.25 7.02
C LYS A 154 -5.94 3.00 6.20
N LEU A 155 -5.57 1.85 6.74
CA LEU A 155 -5.91 0.56 6.15
C LEU A 155 -7.42 0.32 6.26
N ASN A 156 -8.00 -0.18 5.18
CA ASN A 156 -9.36 -0.70 5.20
C ASN A 156 -9.31 -2.21 5.43
N ILE A 157 -9.45 -2.64 6.69
CA ILE A 157 -9.32 -4.05 7.10
C ILE A 157 -10.38 -4.91 6.39
N GLN A 158 -11.60 -4.42 6.24
CA GLN A 158 -12.69 -5.17 5.58
C GLN A 158 -12.41 -5.44 4.09
N LYS A 159 -11.68 -4.53 3.41
CA LYS A 159 -11.30 -4.70 2.01
C LYS A 159 -9.93 -5.35 1.84
N THR A 160 -9.11 -5.36 2.89
CA THR A 160 -7.81 -6.04 2.89
C THR A 160 -8.03 -7.54 2.81
N LYS A 161 -7.40 -8.20 1.85
CA LYS A 161 -7.61 -9.63 1.57
C LYS A 161 -6.34 -10.42 1.80
N ILE A 162 -6.48 -11.60 2.39
CA ILE A 162 -5.37 -12.54 2.53
C ILE A 162 -5.65 -13.74 1.63
N MET A 163 -4.67 -14.02 0.77
CA MET A 163 -4.64 -15.24 -0.03
C MET A 163 -3.56 -16.14 0.54
N VAL A 164 -3.88 -17.41 0.69
CA VAL A 164 -2.90 -18.39 1.10
C VAL A 164 -2.84 -19.55 0.13
N LEU A 165 -1.65 -19.86 -0.29
CA LEU A 165 -1.35 -21.01 -1.14
C LEU A 165 -0.81 -22.11 -0.24
N GLY A 166 -1.68 -23.06 0.15
CA GLY A 166 -1.32 -24.17 1.06
C GLY A 166 -2.46 -24.51 2.04
N PRO A 167 -2.30 -25.54 2.91
CA PRO A 167 -3.33 -25.94 3.88
C PRO A 167 -3.49 -24.91 5.01
N ILE A 168 -4.75 -24.45 5.27
CA ILE A 168 -5.04 -23.45 6.31
C ILE A 168 -6.29 -23.79 7.10
N THR A 169 -6.35 -23.22 8.32
CA THR A 169 -7.47 -23.39 9.23
C THR A 169 -8.26 -22.12 9.55
N SER A 170 -7.63 -20.95 9.70
CA SER A 170 -8.30 -19.65 9.95
C SER A 170 -7.30 -18.48 9.98
N TRP A 171 -7.77 -17.24 9.76
CA TRP A 171 -6.92 -16.04 9.83
C TRP A 171 -7.66 -14.85 10.46
N GLU A 172 -6.99 -14.17 11.40
CA GLU A 172 -7.50 -12.98 12.09
C GLU A 172 -6.46 -11.86 12.07
N ILE A 173 -6.92 -10.62 11.93
CA ILE A 173 -6.10 -9.41 12.04
C ILE A 173 -6.70 -8.55 13.14
N ASP A 174 -5.92 -8.30 14.21
CA ASP A 174 -6.33 -7.49 15.37
C ASP A 174 -7.68 -7.90 15.99
N GLY A 175 -7.98 -9.22 15.99
CA GLY A 175 -9.25 -9.77 16.49
C GLY A 175 -10.44 -9.67 15.53
N GLU A 176 -10.25 -9.11 14.35
CA GLU A 176 -11.24 -9.11 13.26
C GLU A 176 -10.92 -10.24 12.28
N THR A 177 -11.92 -11.09 12.00
CA THR A 177 -11.79 -12.14 11.00
C THR A 177 -11.75 -11.52 9.61
N VAL A 178 -10.71 -11.83 8.82
CA VAL A 178 -10.64 -11.40 7.41
C VAL A 178 -11.71 -12.13 6.63
N ALA A 179 -12.68 -11.38 6.10
CA ALA A 179 -13.92 -11.91 5.53
C ALA A 179 -13.74 -12.72 4.23
N ASP A 180 -12.65 -12.46 3.47
CA ASP A 180 -12.40 -13.11 2.18
C ASP A 180 -11.07 -13.86 2.17
N PHE A 181 -11.15 -15.16 2.39
CA PHE A 181 -10.07 -16.10 2.14
C PHE A 181 -10.17 -16.65 0.71
N ILE A 182 -9.14 -16.41 -0.11
CA ILE A 182 -9.04 -17.11 -1.39
C ILE A 182 -8.09 -18.28 -1.22
N PHE A 183 -8.65 -19.47 -1.20
CA PHE A 183 -7.90 -20.71 -1.12
C PHE A 183 -7.37 -21.09 -2.51
N GLY A 184 -6.07 -21.08 -2.72
CA GLY A 184 -5.40 -21.56 -3.93
C GLY A 184 -5.13 -23.06 -3.91
N GLY A 185 -6.13 -23.87 -3.56
CA GLY A 185 -6.10 -25.32 -3.71
C GLY A 185 -6.85 -25.71 -4.99
N LEU A 186 -6.21 -26.50 -5.83
CA LEU A 186 -6.75 -27.16 -7.04
C LEU A 186 -8.29 -27.24 -7.10
N GLN A 187 -8.96 -26.25 -7.66
CA GLN A 187 -10.13 -26.32 -8.52
C GLN A 187 -10.70 -24.91 -8.75
N ASN A 188 -10.66 -24.49 -10.01
CA ASN A 188 -11.51 -23.52 -10.69
C ASN A 188 -12.54 -22.77 -9.86
N HIS A 189 -12.29 -21.48 -9.63
CA HIS A 189 -13.20 -20.35 -9.82
C HIS A 189 -12.65 -19.12 -9.10
N CYS A 190 -11.74 -18.39 -9.76
CA CYS A 190 -11.63 -16.97 -9.51
C CYS A 190 -12.81 -16.31 -10.23
N LYS A 191 -13.79 -15.83 -9.50
CA LYS A 191 -14.69 -14.78 -9.98
C LYS A 191 -14.15 -13.46 -9.43
N TRP A 192 -13.65 -12.66 -10.36
CA TRP A 192 -13.36 -11.23 -10.18
C TRP A 192 -14.66 -10.44 -10.13
#